data_f3b5cf6fe2805781e9eb15a9d7aaea4f
#
_entry.id   f3b5cf6fe2805781e9eb15a9d7aaea4f
#
_cell.length_a   1.000
_cell.length_b   1.000
_cell.length_c   1.000
_cell.angle_alpha   90.00
_cell.angle_beta   90.00
_cell.angle_gamma   90.00
#
_symmetry.space_group_name_H-M   'P 1'
#
loop_
_entity.id
_entity.type
_entity.pdbx_description
1 polymer ?
#
loop_
_entity_poly.entity_id
_entity_poly.type
_entity_poly.pdbx_seq_one_letter_code
_entity_poly.pdbx_strand_id
1 'polypeptide(L)'
;MRFGDYRIEIVPDAEFRLDGGAMFGVVPRSLWSKVCPPDEHNRIRLNMNCLFVETERERILIETGIGDKWTEKYAAIYGIKRERSLSETLRAVAGVAPEEITIVVNTHLHFDHAGGNTTLDQQGQIAPTFPNARYFVSAAEYEHAENPLERDQVSYMPEHWQALKANGQLEFKPMNYEAAQGLRMETVPGHNRTMQCVRVESGGGTLYGFADIVPTRAHVPFAWIMGYDLYPVETLEAKKLLLPQA
;
A
#
# COMPACT_ATOMS: atom_id res chain seq x y z
N MET A 1 10.87 -8.42 13.30
CA MET A 1 12.35 -8.44 13.43
C MET A 1 12.85 -7.14 14.06
N ARG A 2 14.08 -7.13 14.61
CA ARG A 2 14.68 -5.88 15.10
C ARG A 2 15.51 -5.24 14.00
N PHE A 3 15.33 -3.92 13.80
CA PHE A 3 16.06 -3.12 12.83
C PHE A 3 16.56 -1.83 13.52
N GLY A 4 17.82 -1.85 13.94
CA GLY A 4 18.36 -0.84 14.85
C GLY A 4 17.55 -0.77 16.14
N ASP A 5 16.98 0.42 16.44
CA ASP A 5 16.15 0.67 17.61
C ASP A 5 14.68 0.34 17.39
N TYR A 6 14.29 0.02 16.14
CA TYR A 6 12.90 -0.25 15.77
C TYR A 6 12.58 -1.75 15.72
N ARG A 7 11.32 -2.07 15.96
CA ARG A 7 10.74 -3.35 15.62
C ARG A 7 9.94 -3.20 14.33
N ILE A 8 10.21 -4.07 13.37
CA ILE A 8 9.54 -4.06 12.06
C ILE A 8 8.94 -5.45 11.83
N GLU A 9 7.66 -5.49 11.43
CA GLU A 9 6.96 -6.73 11.07
C GLU A 9 6.19 -6.53 9.76
N ILE A 10 6.18 -7.56 8.93
CA ILE A 10 5.26 -7.63 7.78
C ILE A 10 3.93 -8.17 8.29
N VAL A 11 2.87 -7.42 8.05
CA VAL A 11 1.49 -7.77 8.44
C VAL A 11 0.69 -8.03 7.16
N PRO A 12 0.54 -9.30 6.74
CA PRO A 12 -0.26 -9.62 5.56
C PRO A 12 -1.75 -9.32 5.80
N ASP A 13 -2.40 -8.67 4.81
CA ASP A 13 -3.85 -8.46 4.83
C ASP A 13 -4.58 -9.59 4.09
N ALA A 14 -4.41 -9.64 2.77
CA ALA A 14 -5.12 -10.59 1.92
C ALA A 14 -4.28 -11.04 0.72
N GLU A 15 -4.63 -12.21 0.17
CA GLU A 15 -4.28 -12.58 -1.19
C GLU A 15 -5.34 -12.02 -2.13
N PHE A 16 -4.93 -11.49 -3.28
CA PHE A 16 -5.84 -11.09 -4.34
C PHE A 16 -5.20 -11.33 -5.72
N ARG A 17 -5.93 -11.06 -6.78
CA ARG A 17 -5.49 -11.34 -8.15
C ARG A 17 -5.78 -10.19 -9.09
N LEU A 18 -4.79 -9.85 -9.91
CA LEU A 18 -4.92 -8.89 -11.01
C LEU A 18 -4.52 -9.52 -12.34
N ASP A 19 -5.01 -8.97 -13.45
CA ASP A 19 -4.64 -9.41 -14.79
C ASP A 19 -3.12 -9.32 -15.00
N GLY A 20 -2.53 -10.43 -15.43
CA GLY A 20 -1.08 -10.51 -15.61
C GLY A 20 -0.58 -9.64 -16.77
N GLY A 21 -1.39 -9.40 -17.80
CA GLY A 21 -1.05 -8.49 -18.88
C GLY A 21 -0.96 -7.04 -18.38
N ALA A 22 -1.92 -6.62 -17.56
CA ALA A 22 -1.91 -5.30 -16.94
C ALA A 22 -0.76 -5.15 -15.92
N MET A 23 -0.48 -6.20 -15.13
CA MET A 23 0.64 -6.18 -14.16
C MET A 23 2.01 -6.13 -14.84
N PHE A 24 2.17 -6.70 -16.03
CA PHE A 24 3.48 -6.75 -16.70
C PHE A 24 3.60 -5.83 -17.92
N GLY A 25 2.53 -5.11 -18.27
CA GLY A 25 2.55 -4.10 -19.34
C GLY A 25 3.07 -4.66 -20.67
N VAL A 26 4.17 -4.11 -21.15
CA VAL A 26 4.77 -4.47 -22.45
C VAL A 26 5.62 -5.76 -22.40
N VAL A 27 5.85 -6.34 -21.22
CA VAL A 27 6.62 -7.59 -21.09
C VAL A 27 5.80 -8.74 -21.68
N PRO A 28 6.34 -9.51 -22.63
CA PRO A 28 5.60 -10.62 -23.24
C PRO A 28 5.15 -11.69 -22.23
N ARG A 29 3.93 -12.19 -22.39
CA ARG A 29 3.38 -13.25 -21.53
C ARG A 29 4.29 -14.49 -21.46
N SER A 30 4.93 -14.86 -22.55
CA SER A 30 5.88 -15.98 -22.61
C SER A 30 7.10 -15.81 -21.68
N LEU A 31 7.37 -14.61 -21.20
CA LEU A 31 8.42 -14.31 -20.22
C LEU A 31 7.86 -14.24 -18.81
N TRP A 32 6.88 -13.35 -18.56
CA TRP A 32 6.38 -13.13 -17.21
C TRP A 32 5.61 -14.32 -16.62
N SER A 33 4.91 -15.12 -17.44
CA SER A 33 4.19 -16.28 -16.94
C SER A 33 5.09 -17.40 -16.38
N LYS A 34 6.39 -17.36 -16.67
CA LYS A 34 7.36 -18.30 -16.10
C LYS A 34 7.72 -17.97 -14.65
N VAL A 35 7.63 -16.69 -14.27
CA VAL A 35 7.97 -16.19 -12.92
C VAL A 35 6.73 -15.91 -12.08
N CYS A 36 5.61 -15.57 -12.72
CA CYS A 36 4.31 -15.38 -12.10
C CYS A 36 3.25 -16.16 -12.89
N PRO A 37 3.08 -17.46 -12.64
CA PRO A 37 2.10 -18.27 -13.35
C PRO A 37 0.67 -17.74 -13.17
N PRO A 38 -0.06 -17.44 -14.27
CA PRO A 38 -1.44 -16.97 -14.18
C PRO A 38 -2.44 -18.10 -13.96
N ASP A 39 -3.62 -17.75 -13.45
CA ASP A 39 -4.79 -18.64 -13.46
C ASP A 39 -5.47 -18.70 -14.86
N GLU A 40 -6.60 -19.43 -14.94
CA GLU A 40 -7.41 -19.57 -16.17
C GLU A 40 -7.97 -18.24 -16.69
N HIS A 41 -8.05 -17.21 -15.83
CA HIS A 41 -8.49 -15.86 -16.19
C HIS A 41 -7.34 -14.91 -16.47
N ASN A 42 -6.11 -15.41 -16.68
CA ASN A 42 -4.89 -14.63 -16.89
C ASN A 42 -4.47 -13.78 -15.69
N ARG A 43 -4.99 -14.05 -14.48
CA ARG A 43 -4.70 -13.26 -13.27
C ARG A 43 -3.52 -13.86 -12.51
N ILE A 44 -2.60 -13.03 -12.08
CA ILE A 44 -1.50 -13.43 -11.18
C ILE A 44 -1.90 -13.25 -9.72
N ARG A 45 -1.29 -14.04 -8.85
CA ARG A 45 -1.49 -13.97 -7.41
C ARG A 45 -0.63 -12.84 -6.81
N LEU A 46 -1.23 -12.03 -5.98
CA LEU A 46 -0.62 -10.94 -5.23
C LEU A 46 -0.96 -11.08 -3.74
N ASN A 47 -0.07 -10.61 -2.88
CA ASN A 47 -0.33 -10.48 -1.45
C ASN A 47 -0.21 -9.02 -1.07
N MET A 48 -1.18 -8.51 -0.30
CA MET A 48 -1.03 -7.20 0.33
C MET A 48 -0.27 -7.35 1.64
N ASN A 49 0.88 -6.71 1.69
CA ASN A 49 1.78 -6.74 2.83
C ASN A 49 1.90 -5.35 3.42
N CYS A 50 1.25 -5.11 4.54
CA CYS A 50 1.42 -3.88 5.32
C CYS A 50 2.71 -3.97 6.13
N LEU A 51 3.34 -2.83 6.41
CA LEU A 51 4.55 -2.77 7.21
C LEU A 51 4.24 -2.15 8.56
N PHE A 52 4.37 -2.91 9.63
CA PHE A 52 4.30 -2.41 10.99
C PHE A 52 5.69 -1.97 11.46
N VAL A 53 5.79 -0.74 11.98
CA VAL A 53 7.01 -0.19 12.56
C VAL A 53 6.70 0.32 13.98
N GLU A 54 7.38 -0.22 14.98
CA GLU A 54 7.31 0.24 16.37
C GLU A 54 8.62 0.94 16.72
N THR A 55 8.49 2.21 17.09
CA THR A 55 9.57 3.06 17.58
C THR A 55 9.44 3.19 19.11
N GLU A 56 10.25 4.01 19.75
CA GLU A 56 10.12 4.33 21.19
C GLU A 56 8.76 5.00 21.52
N ARG A 57 8.18 5.75 20.56
CA ARG A 57 7.02 6.62 20.81
C ARG A 57 5.80 6.27 20.01
N GLU A 58 5.97 5.66 18.84
CA GLU A 58 4.90 5.48 17.86
C GLU A 58 4.78 4.01 17.44
N ARG A 59 3.55 3.59 17.21
CA ARG A 59 3.20 2.33 16.53
C ARG A 59 2.57 2.68 15.19
N ILE A 60 3.32 2.45 14.14
CA ILE A 60 3.03 2.93 12.80
C ILE A 60 2.65 1.75 11.93
N LEU A 61 1.55 1.86 11.21
CA LEU A 61 1.20 0.91 10.15
C LEU A 61 1.29 1.63 8.80
N ILE A 62 2.13 1.11 7.93
CA ILE A 62 2.28 1.61 6.55
C ILE A 62 1.49 0.69 5.66
N GLU A 63 0.54 1.22 4.94
CA GLU A 63 -0.53 0.58 4.19
C GLU A 63 -1.54 -0.16 5.09
N THR A 64 -2.73 -0.36 4.53
CA THR A 64 -3.81 -1.09 5.20
C THR A 64 -4.43 -2.19 4.34
N GLY A 65 -3.83 -2.44 3.18
CA GLY A 65 -4.27 -3.51 2.29
C GLY A 65 -5.59 -3.22 1.57
N ILE A 66 -6.21 -4.30 1.09
CA ILE A 66 -7.39 -4.24 0.23
C ILE A 66 -8.70 -4.06 1.02
N GLY A 67 -8.66 -4.21 2.36
CA GLY A 67 -9.83 -4.07 3.22
C GLY A 67 -10.89 -5.15 3.02
N ASP A 68 -12.02 -5.01 3.73
CA ASP A 68 -13.07 -6.03 3.86
C ASP A 68 -14.45 -5.62 3.31
N LYS A 69 -14.56 -4.43 2.70
CA LYS A 69 -15.83 -3.84 2.23
C LYS A 69 -16.22 -4.27 0.81
N TRP A 70 -15.81 -5.45 0.38
CA TRP A 70 -16.05 -5.95 -0.96
C TRP A 70 -17.39 -6.68 -1.09
N THR A 71 -18.12 -6.38 -2.17
CA THR A 71 -19.27 -7.23 -2.56
C THR A 71 -18.77 -8.58 -3.05
N GLU A 72 -19.58 -9.63 -2.92
CA GLU A 72 -19.24 -10.97 -3.43
C GLU A 72 -18.79 -10.97 -4.90
N LYS A 73 -19.46 -10.15 -5.73
CA LYS A 73 -19.11 -10.00 -7.16
C LYS A 73 -17.67 -9.51 -7.34
N TYR A 74 -17.29 -8.42 -6.67
CA TYR A 74 -15.94 -7.86 -6.81
C TYR A 74 -14.88 -8.71 -6.11
N ALA A 75 -15.22 -9.30 -4.97
CA ALA A 75 -14.34 -10.28 -4.31
C ALA A 75 -14.01 -11.47 -5.22
N ALA A 76 -14.99 -11.96 -6.00
CA ALA A 76 -14.76 -13.02 -6.99
C ALA A 76 -13.91 -12.53 -8.19
N ILE A 77 -14.16 -11.30 -8.70
CA ILE A 77 -13.39 -10.71 -9.80
C ILE A 77 -11.91 -10.59 -9.40
N TYR A 78 -11.63 -10.02 -8.24
CA TYR A 78 -10.28 -9.87 -7.72
C TYR A 78 -9.73 -11.13 -7.04
N GLY A 79 -10.53 -12.21 -6.94
CA GLY A 79 -10.11 -13.47 -6.32
C GLY A 79 -9.59 -13.28 -4.90
N ILE A 80 -10.21 -12.38 -4.13
CA ILE A 80 -9.78 -12.03 -2.77
C ILE A 80 -9.92 -13.23 -1.86
N LYS A 81 -8.84 -13.55 -1.15
CA LYS A 81 -8.80 -14.60 -0.12
C LYS A 81 -8.19 -14.03 1.14
N ARG A 82 -8.90 -14.19 2.24
CA ARG A 82 -8.45 -13.73 3.57
C ARG A 82 -8.74 -14.82 4.59
N GLU A 83 -7.72 -15.21 5.35
CA GLU A 83 -7.86 -16.14 6.46
C GLU A 83 -8.20 -15.41 7.77
N ARG A 84 -7.68 -14.20 7.92
CA ARG A 84 -7.86 -13.33 9.11
C ARG A 84 -8.01 -11.89 8.64
N SER A 85 -8.77 -11.10 9.36
CA SER A 85 -8.80 -9.65 9.15
C SER A 85 -7.41 -9.05 9.39
N LEU A 86 -7.17 -7.85 8.84
CA LEU A 86 -5.92 -7.11 9.09
C LEU A 86 -5.68 -6.91 10.59
N SER A 87 -6.74 -6.59 11.35
CA SER A 87 -6.70 -6.42 12.80
C SER A 87 -6.30 -7.70 13.55
N GLU A 88 -6.82 -8.85 13.14
CA GLU A 88 -6.45 -10.15 13.73
C GLU A 88 -5.01 -10.53 13.37
N THR A 89 -4.59 -10.26 12.13
CA THR A 89 -3.22 -10.49 11.69
C THR A 89 -2.23 -9.60 12.44
N LEU A 90 -2.57 -8.32 12.64
CA LEU A 90 -1.75 -7.39 13.43
C LEU A 90 -1.57 -7.90 14.87
N ARG A 91 -2.65 -8.35 15.52
CA ARG A 91 -2.56 -8.95 16.85
C ARG A 91 -1.69 -10.22 16.87
N ALA A 92 -1.84 -11.07 15.87
CA ALA A 92 -1.10 -12.34 15.81
C ALA A 92 0.40 -12.15 15.54
N VAL A 93 0.76 -11.20 14.64
CA VAL A 93 2.14 -10.98 14.19
C VAL A 93 2.88 -10.00 15.09
N ALA A 94 2.24 -8.88 15.42
CA ALA A 94 2.87 -7.80 16.19
C ALA A 94 2.46 -7.79 17.68
N GLY A 95 1.43 -8.53 18.09
CA GLY A 95 0.90 -8.48 19.45
C GLY A 95 0.24 -7.14 19.80
N VAL A 96 -0.21 -6.39 18.78
CA VAL A 96 -0.72 -5.03 18.89
C VAL A 96 -2.19 -5.02 18.49
N ALA A 97 -3.03 -4.38 19.29
CA ALA A 97 -4.43 -4.17 18.96
C ALA A 97 -4.59 -2.95 18.03
N PRO A 98 -5.66 -2.89 17.20
CA PRO A 98 -5.91 -1.73 16.32
C PRO A 98 -5.96 -0.39 17.06
N GLU A 99 -6.47 -0.39 18.29
CA GLU A 99 -6.58 0.78 19.15
C GLU A 99 -5.22 1.31 19.64
N GLU A 100 -4.16 0.52 19.48
CA GLU A 100 -2.78 0.87 19.89
C GLU A 100 -1.97 1.44 18.73
N ILE A 101 -2.47 1.41 17.50
CA ILE A 101 -1.83 2.07 16.36
C ILE A 101 -2.00 3.58 16.53
N THR A 102 -0.88 4.30 16.47
CA THR A 102 -0.84 5.75 16.65
C THR A 102 -0.82 6.50 15.32
N ILE A 103 -0.23 5.90 14.30
CA ILE A 103 -0.12 6.47 12.96
C ILE A 103 -0.41 5.39 11.91
N VAL A 104 -1.25 5.71 10.94
CA VAL A 104 -1.36 4.99 9.67
C VAL A 104 -0.78 5.87 8.57
N VAL A 105 0.02 5.30 7.68
CA VAL A 105 0.58 6.01 6.53
C VAL A 105 0.17 5.29 5.26
N ASN A 106 -0.45 5.99 4.31
CA ASN A 106 -0.68 5.46 2.97
C ASN A 106 0.34 6.06 2.01
N THR A 107 1.00 5.20 1.22
CA THR A 107 1.90 5.64 0.15
C THR A 107 1.11 6.33 -0.95
N HIS A 108 -0.09 5.81 -1.23
CA HIS A 108 -1.11 6.38 -2.09
C HIS A 108 -2.50 5.79 -1.73
N LEU A 109 -3.57 6.29 -2.34
CA LEU A 109 -4.94 5.96 -1.94
C LEU A 109 -5.64 4.95 -2.87
N HIS A 110 -4.92 4.16 -3.64
CA HIS A 110 -5.52 3.05 -4.37
C HIS A 110 -6.16 2.03 -3.42
N PHE A 111 -7.18 1.33 -3.89
CA PHE A 111 -8.03 0.45 -3.08
C PHE A 111 -7.27 -0.66 -2.36
N ASP A 112 -6.19 -1.13 -2.94
CA ASP A 112 -5.36 -2.21 -2.41
C ASP A 112 -4.31 -1.73 -1.39
N HIS A 113 -4.12 -0.42 -1.25
CA HIS A 113 -3.25 0.22 -0.25
C HIS A 113 -4.04 0.87 0.90
N ALA A 114 -5.17 1.49 0.59
CA ALA A 114 -6.00 2.23 1.55
C ALA A 114 -7.30 1.52 1.93
N GLY A 115 -7.59 0.35 1.38
CA GLY A 115 -8.87 -0.34 1.55
C GLY A 115 -9.21 -0.67 3.01
N GLY A 116 -8.21 -1.01 3.80
CA GLY A 116 -8.37 -1.30 5.22
C GLY A 116 -8.25 -0.08 6.15
N ASN A 117 -8.15 1.14 5.62
CA ASN A 117 -8.24 2.36 6.44
C ASN A 117 -9.55 2.41 7.22
N THR A 118 -10.62 1.93 6.61
CA THR A 118 -11.96 1.86 7.19
C THR A 118 -12.52 0.44 7.10
N THR A 119 -13.39 0.10 8.02
CA THR A 119 -14.13 -1.16 8.10
C THR A 119 -15.61 -0.88 8.36
N LEU A 120 -16.44 -1.91 8.33
CA LEU A 120 -17.84 -1.79 8.76
C LEU A 120 -17.94 -2.10 10.26
N ASP A 121 -18.58 -1.21 11.01
CA ASP A 121 -18.90 -1.44 12.41
C ASP A 121 -20.04 -2.47 12.61
N GLN A 122 -20.44 -2.71 13.84
CA GLN A 122 -21.50 -3.65 14.16
C GLN A 122 -22.90 -3.24 13.61
N GLN A 123 -23.06 -1.98 13.24
CA GLN A 123 -24.26 -1.42 12.63
C GLN A 123 -24.18 -1.36 11.10
N GLY A 124 -23.05 -1.83 10.52
CA GLY A 124 -22.77 -1.78 9.07
C GLY A 124 -22.41 -0.38 8.58
N GLN A 125 -22.00 0.53 9.47
CA GLN A 125 -21.56 1.86 9.10
C GLN A 125 -20.02 1.86 8.89
N ILE A 126 -19.55 2.72 7.99
CA ILE A 126 -18.12 2.88 7.75
C ILE A 126 -17.49 3.58 8.94
N ALA A 127 -16.49 2.94 9.54
CA ALA A 127 -15.74 3.43 10.68
C ALA A 127 -14.22 3.26 10.47
N PRO A 128 -13.37 4.05 11.14
CA PRO A 128 -11.92 3.86 11.14
C PRO A 128 -11.54 2.48 11.68
N THR A 129 -10.68 1.77 10.96
CA THR A 129 -10.14 0.47 11.44
C THR A 129 -9.21 0.66 12.64
N PHE A 130 -8.49 1.79 12.67
CA PHE A 130 -7.56 2.17 13.75
C PHE A 130 -8.08 3.44 14.42
N PRO A 131 -8.97 3.30 15.43
CA PRO A 131 -9.78 4.42 15.92
C PRO A 131 -8.98 5.54 16.59
N ASN A 132 -7.80 5.23 17.12
CA ASN A 132 -6.93 6.21 17.79
C ASN A 132 -5.80 6.72 16.89
N ALA A 133 -5.69 6.22 15.66
CA ALA A 133 -4.61 6.61 14.76
C ALA A 133 -4.87 7.94 14.07
N ARG A 134 -3.79 8.67 13.81
CA ARG A 134 -3.73 9.73 12.81
C ARG A 134 -3.38 9.09 11.47
N TYR A 135 -4.12 9.40 10.42
CA TYR A 135 -3.89 8.86 9.09
C TYR A 135 -3.17 9.89 8.23
N PHE A 136 -1.97 9.56 7.78
CA PHE A 136 -1.11 10.44 6.98
C PHE A 136 -1.21 10.10 5.51
N VAL A 137 -1.48 11.10 4.70
CA VAL A 137 -1.44 11.06 3.24
C VAL A 137 -0.87 12.37 2.73
N SER A 138 -0.14 12.37 1.60
CA SER A 138 0.29 13.63 1.03
C SER A 138 -0.92 14.44 0.53
N ALA A 139 -0.89 15.76 0.69
CA ALA A 139 -1.97 16.63 0.20
C ALA A 139 -2.16 16.49 -1.31
N ALA A 140 -1.07 16.29 -2.04
CA ALA A 140 -1.10 16.09 -3.49
C ALA A 140 -1.77 14.76 -3.89
N GLU A 141 -1.53 13.68 -3.14
CA GLU A 141 -2.20 12.39 -3.37
C GLU A 141 -3.70 12.49 -3.06
N TYR A 142 -4.06 13.15 -1.96
CA TYR A 142 -5.46 13.37 -1.65
C TYR A 142 -6.17 14.19 -2.73
N GLU A 143 -5.55 15.26 -3.24
CA GLU A 143 -6.11 16.06 -4.34
C GLU A 143 -6.28 15.23 -5.62
N HIS A 144 -5.31 14.37 -5.95
CA HIS A 144 -5.41 13.44 -7.07
C HIS A 144 -6.54 12.42 -6.85
N ALA A 145 -6.67 11.84 -5.66
CA ALA A 145 -7.71 10.86 -5.33
C ALA A 145 -9.14 11.44 -5.39
N GLU A 146 -9.30 12.74 -5.10
CA GLU A 146 -10.60 13.43 -5.24
C GLU A 146 -10.90 13.81 -6.70
N ASN A 147 -9.88 13.91 -7.56
CA ASN A 147 -9.98 14.29 -8.97
C ASN A 147 -9.11 13.39 -9.86
N PRO A 148 -9.33 12.07 -9.84
CA PRO A 148 -8.48 11.13 -10.56
C PRO A 148 -8.65 11.24 -12.07
N LEU A 149 -7.66 10.76 -12.82
CA LEU A 149 -7.75 10.63 -14.27
C LEU A 149 -8.71 9.49 -14.63
N GLU A 150 -9.29 9.54 -15.83
CA GLU A 150 -10.15 8.46 -16.36
C GLU A 150 -9.44 7.10 -16.40
N ARG A 151 -8.11 7.11 -16.41
CA ARG A 151 -7.28 5.92 -16.47
C ARG A 151 -7.16 5.20 -15.13
N ASP A 152 -7.16 5.92 -14.01
CA ASP A 152 -6.93 5.36 -12.67
C ASP A 152 -8.12 5.57 -11.71
N GLN A 153 -9.17 6.27 -12.11
CA GLN A 153 -10.33 6.57 -11.26
C GLN A 153 -10.96 5.32 -10.60
N VAL A 154 -10.89 4.17 -11.26
CA VAL A 154 -11.43 2.91 -10.72
C VAL A 154 -10.64 2.39 -9.53
N SER A 155 -9.43 2.88 -9.32
CA SER A 155 -8.57 2.50 -8.20
C SER A 155 -8.84 3.31 -6.93
N TYR A 156 -9.56 4.43 -7.04
CA TYR A 156 -9.86 5.32 -5.92
C TYR A 156 -11.29 5.10 -5.42
N MET A 157 -11.43 4.76 -4.15
CA MET A 157 -12.71 4.51 -3.50
C MET A 157 -12.87 5.46 -2.30
N PRO A 158 -13.68 6.53 -2.42
CA PRO A 158 -13.81 7.57 -1.38
C PRO A 158 -14.19 7.05 0.00
N GLU A 159 -14.85 5.91 0.09
CA GLU A 159 -15.20 5.24 1.34
C GLU A 159 -13.97 4.85 2.19
N HIS A 160 -12.77 4.81 1.61
CA HIS A 160 -11.55 4.48 2.32
C HIS A 160 -10.97 5.65 3.13
N TRP A 161 -11.41 6.90 2.86
CA TRP A 161 -10.88 8.09 3.54
C TRP A 161 -11.92 9.13 3.96
N GLN A 162 -13.14 9.11 3.41
CA GLN A 162 -14.15 10.14 3.72
C GLN A 162 -14.51 10.17 5.21
N ALA A 163 -14.69 9.00 5.84
CA ALA A 163 -15.00 8.92 7.27
C ALA A 163 -13.83 9.45 8.12
N LEU A 164 -12.59 9.16 7.73
CA LEU A 164 -11.39 9.66 8.41
C LEU A 164 -11.28 11.18 8.34
N LYS A 165 -11.60 11.75 7.17
CA LYS A 165 -11.64 13.21 6.97
C LYS A 165 -12.72 13.85 7.84
N ALA A 166 -13.93 13.28 7.83
CA ALA A 166 -15.05 13.77 8.61
C ALA A 166 -14.77 13.74 10.13
N ASN A 167 -14.04 12.74 10.60
CA ASN A 167 -13.65 12.57 12.00
C ASN A 167 -12.41 13.40 12.40
N GLY A 168 -11.76 14.09 11.45
CA GLY A 168 -10.54 14.84 11.71
C GLY A 168 -9.29 13.97 11.96
N GLN A 169 -9.32 12.70 11.55
CA GLN A 169 -8.20 11.78 11.69
C GLN A 169 -7.25 11.80 10.47
N LEU A 170 -7.72 12.30 9.31
CA LEU A 170 -6.91 12.40 8.10
C LEU A 170 -6.05 13.66 8.15
N GLU A 171 -4.74 13.48 8.21
CA GLU A 171 -3.76 14.56 8.21
C GLU A 171 -3.04 14.67 6.86
N PHE A 172 -3.14 15.84 6.24
CA PHE A 172 -2.46 16.13 4.98
C PHE A 172 -1.01 16.50 5.22
N LYS A 173 -0.11 15.79 4.56
CA LYS A 173 1.33 15.98 4.66
C LYS A 173 1.89 16.59 3.36
N PRO A 174 3.07 17.24 3.40
CA PRO A 174 3.77 17.64 2.17
C PRO A 174 4.21 16.41 1.37
N MET A 175 4.64 16.63 0.12
CA MET A 175 5.10 15.56 -0.77
C MET A 175 6.27 14.73 -0.22
N ASN A 176 7.14 15.35 0.60
CA ASN A 176 8.21 14.66 1.31
C ASN A 176 8.14 15.07 2.78
N TYR A 177 8.11 14.11 3.69
CA TYR A 177 8.02 14.39 5.12
C TYR A 177 8.58 13.24 5.96
N GLU A 178 8.85 13.53 7.21
CA GLU A 178 9.20 12.54 8.22
C GLU A 178 7.94 12.20 9.03
N ALA A 179 7.48 10.95 8.90
CA ALA A 179 6.28 10.47 9.60
C ALA A 179 6.56 10.20 11.08
N ALA A 180 7.77 9.76 11.39
CA ALA A 180 8.34 9.60 12.71
C ALA A 180 9.86 9.64 12.58
N GLN A 181 10.57 9.79 13.69
CA GLN A 181 12.03 9.83 13.67
C GLN A 181 12.61 8.68 12.85
N GLY A 182 13.41 9.00 11.81
CA GLY A 182 14.03 8.04 10.92
C GLY A 182 13.07 7.30 9.96
N LEU A 183 11.78 7.66 9.92
CA LEU A 183 10.81 7.13 8.97
C LEU A 183 10.35 8.26 8.03
N ARG A 184 10.80 8.22 6.80
CA ARG A 184 10.54 9.24 5.78
C ARG A 184 9.66 8.72 4.67
N MET A 185 8.76 9.58 4.23
CA MET A 185 7.95 9.40 3.03
C MET A 185 8.52 10.28 1.93
N GLU A 186 8.88 9.66 0.82
CA GLU A 186 9.54 10.31 -0.31
C GLU A 186 8.67 10.14 -1.55
N THR A 187 8.23 11.23 -2.17
CA THR A 187 7.44 11.17 -3.40
C THR A 187 8.30 10.68 -4.56
N VAL A 188 7.83 9.63 -5.20
CA VAL A 188 8.49 8.97 -6.33
C VAL A 188 7.50 8.85 -7.48
N PRO A 189 7.59 9.73 -8.50
CA PRO A 189 6.70 9.66 -9.65
C PRO A 189 6.96 8.42 -10.50
N GLY A 190 5.89 7.92 -11.14
CA GLY A 190 5.93 6.75 -12.01
C GLY A 190 4.60 6.03 -12.05
N HIS A 191 4.24 5.32 -11.00
CA HIS A 191 2.93 4.68 -10.86
C HIS A 191 1.80 5.73 -10.98
N ASN A 192 1.84 6.74 -10.14
CA ASN A 192 1.25 8.05 -10.34
C ASN A 192 2.30 9.13 -10.00
N ARG A 193 1.95 10.43 -9.95
CA ARG A 193 2.91 11.50 -9.62
C ARG A 193 3.03 11.80 -8.14
N THR A 194 2.15 11.28 -7.34
CA THR A 194 1.96 11.65 -5.92
C THR A 194 2.24 10.51 -4.96
N MET A 195 2.41 9.27 -5.49
CA MET A 195 2.77 8.10 -4.71
C MET A 195 4.12 8.28 -4.01
N GLN A 196 4.21 7.75 -2.81
CA GLN A 196 5.41 7.82 -1.99
C GLN A 196 6.03 6.44 -1.78
N CYS A 197 7.34 6.39 -1.75
CA CYS A 197 8.11 5.30 -1.16
C CYS A 197 8.37 5.59 0.31
N VAL A 198 8.61 4.56 1.10
CA VAL A 198 9.01 4.70 2.50
C VAL A 198 10.48 4.38 2.66
N ARG A 199 11.19 5.21 3.43
CA ARG A 199 12.57 4.99 3.85
C ARG A 199 12.65 4.97 5.36
N VAL A 200 13.16 3.87 5.91
CA VAL A 200 13.35 3.71 7.35
C VAL A 200 14.83 3.63 7.64
N GLU A 201 15.33 4.50 8.52
CA GLU A 201 16.73 4.57 8.94
C GLU A 201 16.81 4.32 10.45
N SER A 202 17.56 3.30 10.86
CA SER A 202 17.81 2.99 12.27
C SER A 202 19.07 2.16 12.44
N GLY A 203 19.85 2.43 13.47
CA GLY A 203 21.05 1.67 13.80
C GLY A 203 22.10 1.63 12.68
N GLY A 204 22.15 2.67 11.82
CA GLY A 204 23.06 2.72 10.68
C GLY A 204 22.62 1.91 9.45
N GLY A 205 21.47 1.25 9.50
CA GLY A 205 20.84 0.56 8.38
C GLY A 205 19.77 1.41 7.70
N THR A 206 19.49 1.10 6.43
CA THR A 206 18.37 1.69 5.65
C THR A 206 17.51 0.57 5.09
N LEU A 207 16.18 0.73 5.20
CA LEU A 207 15.18 -0.13 4.57
C LEU A 207 14.33 0.72 3.65
N TYR A 208 14.08 0.23 2.43
CA TYR A 208 13.17 0.85 1.48
C TYR A 208 11.90 0.01 1.28
N GLY A 209 10.73 0.67 1.34
CA GLY A 209 9.47 0.16 0.82
C GLY A 209 9.15 0.90 -0.47
N PHE A 210 9.18 0.18 -1.59
CA PHE A 210 9.06 0.77 -2.93
C PHE A 210 7.62 1.00 -3.39
N ALA A 211 6.63 0.51 -2.62
CA ALA A 211 5.24 0.50 -3.04
C ALA A 211 5.11 0.04 -4.51
N ASP A 212 4.31 0.71 -5.30
CA ASP A 212 4.01 0.31 -6.67
C ASP A 212 5.04 0.72 -7.73
N ILE A 213 6.17 1.29 -7.31
CA ILE A 213 7.37 1.38 -8.20
C ILE A 213 7.97 -0.02 -8.43
N VAL A 214 7.89 -0.90 -7.42
CA VAL A 214 8.33 -2.30 -7.50
C VAL A 214 7.31 -3.19 -6.78
N PRO A 215 6.12 -3.43 -7.38
CA PRO A 215 5.00 -4.06 -6.68
C PRO A 215 5.25 -5.53 -6.34
N THR A 216 6.14 -6.21 -7.06
CA THR A 216 6.54 -7.58 -6.77
C THR A 216 8.01 -7.83 -7.06
N ARG A 217 8.54 -8.93 -6.53
CA ARG A 217 9.92 -9.38 -6.84
C ARG A 217 10.16 -9.54 -8.35
N ALA A 218 9.13 -9.88 -9.15
CA ALA A 218 9.25 -10.01 -10.59
C ALA A 218 9.48 -8.66 -11.29
N HIS A 219 9.12 -7.55 -10.63
CA HIS A 219 9.28 -6.20 -11.16
C HIS A 219 10.63 -5.55 -10.80
N VAL A 220 11.55 -6.25 -10.14
CA VAL A 220 12.91 -5.73 -9.87
C VAL A 220 13.68 -5.40 -11.16
N PRO A 221 13.68 -6.19 -12.23
CA PRO A 221 14.32 -5.80 -13.48
C PRO A 221 13.78 -4.48 -14.03
N PHE A 222 14.65 -3.57 -14.45
CA PHE A 222 14.28 -2.19 -14.81
C PHE A 222 13.15 -2.09 -15.83
N ALA A 223 13.16 -2.91 -16.88
CA ALA A 223 12.17 -2.89 -17.95
C ALA A 223 10.82 -3.55 -17.59
N TRP A 224 10.72 -4.21 -16.43
CA TRP A 224 9.49 -4.87 -15.99
C TRP A 224 8.65 -3.88 -15.19
N ILE A 225 7.73 -3.22 -15.88
CA ILE A 225 6.93 -2.10 -15.39
C ILE A 225 5.46 -2.42 -15.63
N MET A 226 4.59 -1.99 -14.72
CA MET A 226 3.16 -2.24 -14.84
C MET A 226 2.53 -1.44 -16.00
N GLY A 227 1.54 -2.03 -16.65
CA GLY A 227 0.63 -1.30 -17.54
C GLY A 227 -0.30 -0.36 -16.78
N TYR A 228 -0.43 -0.53 -15.46
CA TYR A 228 -1.15 0.38 -14.56
C TYR A 228 -0.42 1.69 -14.33
N ASP A 229 0.89 1.75 -14.54
CA ASP A 229 1.65 2.98 -14.34
C ASP A 229 1.18 4.08 -15.30
N LEU A 230 0.87 5.25 -14.74
CA LEU A 230 0.50 6.41 -15.52
C LEU A 230 1.70 6.99 -16.29
N TYR A 231 2.90 6.84 -15.70
CA TYR A 231 4.16 7.42 -16.21
C TYR A 231 5.28 6.36 -16.23
N PRO A 232 5.17 5.33 -17.09
CA PRO A 232 6.07 4.18 -17.04
C PRO A 232 7.55 4.52 -17.30
N VAL A 233 7.85 5.60 -18.03
CA VAL A 233 9.23 6.08 -18.22
C VAL A 233 9.75 6.70 -16.91
N GLU A 234 8.91 7.42 -16.15
CA GLU A 234 9.28 7.95 -14.84
C GLU A 234 9.52 6.80 -13.85
N THR A 235 8.70 5.72 -13.89
CA THR A 235 8.96 4.49 -13.12
C THR A 235 10.32 3.87 -13.44
N LEU A 236 10.69 3.81 -14.73
CA LEU A 236 12.00 3.30 -15.14
C LEU A 236 13.14 4.11 -14.52
N GLU A 237 13.06 5.44 -14.57
CA GLU A 237 14.10 6.31 -14.01
C GLU A 237 14.13 6.24 -12.47
N ALA A 238 12.96 6.16 -11.82
CA ALA A 238 12.85 5.94 -10.39
C ALA A 238 13.54 4.63 -9.95
N LYS A 239 13.30 3.53 -10.66
CA LYS A 239 13.95 2.23 -10.38
C LYS A 239 15.46 2.29 -10.53
N LYS A 240 15.98 2.95 -11.59
CA LYS A 240 17.41 3.14 -11.78
C LYS A 240 18.06 3.93 -10.65
N LEU A 241 17.33 4.91 -10.10
CA LEU A 241 17.81 5.75 -9.01
C LEU A 241 17.77 5.00 -7.66
N LEU A 242 16.68 4.31 -7.37
CA LEU A 242 16.39 3.78 -6.03
C LEU A 242 16.95 2.37 -5.80
N LEU A 243 16.83 1.45 -6.76
CA LEU A 243 17.25 0.06 -6.57
C LEU A 243 18.75 -0.11 -6.21
N PRO A 244 19.68 0.69 -6.75
CA PRO A 244 21.08 0.60 -6.34
C PRO A 244 21.36 1.08 -4.90
N GLN A 245 20.39 1.76 -4.25
CA GLN A 245 20.51 2.28 -2.88
C GLN A 245 19.94 1.30 -1.83
N ALA A 246 19.19 0.29 -2.26
CA ALA A 246 18.58 -0.75 -1.43
C ALA A 246 19.39 -2.05 -1.53
#